data_55284aeabdcddf070e17ab1dd1a24f2d
#
_entry.id   55284aeabdcddf070e17ab1dd1a24f2d
#
_cell.length_a   1.000
_cell.length_b   1.000
_cell.length_c   1.000
_cell.angle_alpha   90.00
_cell.angle_beta   90.00
_cell.angle_gamma   90.00
#
_symmetry.space_group_name_H-M   'P 1'
#
loop_
_entity.id
_entity.type
_entity.pdbx_description
1 polymer ?
#
loop_
_entity_poly.entity_id
_entity_poly.type
_entity_poly.pdbx_seq_one_letter_code
_entity_poly.pdbx_strand_id
1 'polypeptide(L)'
;MWTFNSQLKHKHLPFILWPHQEIGVRSVKQAIENGQDRFFKKSRKQGATYINLGMLLLYFLVSSDERFLLGSRKESLVDDGSEIKNGSVLGSEETLFYKLLYMLNTLPKYLQPPVYKKHLFMQSLANGSAFKGEATNLGFGKAFRSRVTLVDEAAQIDPKEAAYIIENLADTAPTNVFNSTNGPWGEAHPYSKLMKEHPDKVIKLSFYDSPEQGAGRYTSPEEGKIVIKDIDYYRQKYTNMYTDIEAGKIYSVSELPKCFKFIADGNISNFGCDRTAWLDKFEKDKAITPRGKSQNLLMIDSGSTDMFFQFGLLEKLRNKVHEPYYQGDVNFTLDENGYIYDTWFEPGGQNSILSWWGVLKNGRPFQGHNYVVGCDISRGTGTSNSVNAVLNVNTNEIEGLLVTPFLKIPEFAEKSVALCEWIGGNIPPLLIWEENGASEFFDRVDELGYYNLYVKQDRLGKKNKSGNKYGWRSTSGPNGTKVEIFNSLDSALHEGLKEKPNFSPLYLYDTQTINEMESYVWFEGKIDIGPAAMQTETSGAKASHGDRGTAVAIANKGREQQQPGTGQESRFYSENSWAARREAKDRKEEKQKSNGKQWWN
;
A
#
# COMPACT_ATOMS: atom_id res chain seq x y z
N MET A 1 4.73 34.89 -16.05
CA MET A 1 5.50 34.01 -15.14
C MET A 1 5.86 32.71 -15.84
N TRP A 2 6.91 32.09 -15.40
CA TRP A 2 7.37 30.79 -15.93
C TRP A 2 7.44 29.78 -14.79
N THR A 3 7.31 28.51 -15.13
CA THR A 3 7.49 27.39 -14.23
C THR A 3 8.69 26.54 -14.64
N PHE A 4 9.29 25.86 -13.67
CA PHE A 4 10.38 24.94 -13.91
C PHE A 4 9.95 23.52 -13.53
N ASN A 5 10.26 22.55 -14.40
CA ASN A 5 10.02 21.14 -14.16
C ASN A 5 11.13 20.30 -14.83
N SER A 6 12.04 19.76 -14.03
CA SER A 6 13.17 18.95 -14.50
C SER A 6 12.77 17.65 -15.20
N GLN A 7 11.56 17.16 -14.94
CA GLN A 7 11.04 15.90 -15.53
C GLN A 7 10.57 16.07 -16.98
N LEU A 8 10.40 17.30 -17.46
CA LEU A 8 9.95 17.56 -18.81
C LEU A 8 11.13 17.74 -19.78
N LYS A 9 10.89 17.43 -21.07
CA LYS A 9 11.87 17.70 -22.14
C LYS A 9 12.19 19.19 -22.22
N HIS A 10 11.18 20.04 -22.16
CA HIS A 10 11.28 21.48 -22.04
C HIS A 10 11.05 21.87 -20.57
N LYS A 11 12.16 22.10 -19.86
CA LYS A 11 12.14 22.31 -18.40
C LYS A 11 11.53 23.66 -17.99
N HIS A 12 11.66 24.65 -18.85
CA HIS A 12 11.18 26.01 -18.65
C HIS A 12 9.92 26.22 -19.49
N LEU A 13 8.78 26.43 -18.86
CA LEU A 13 7.50 26.60 -19.52
C LEU A 13 6.83 27.90 -19.07
N PRO A 14 6.18 28.66 -19.99
CA PRO A 14 5.32 29.74 -19.59
C PRO A 14 4.16 29.19 -18.77
N PHE A 15 3.83 29.84 -17.66
CA PHE A 15 2.71 29.44 -16.81
C PHE A 15 1.42 29.97 -17.39
N ILE A 16 0.86 29.20 -18.34
CA ILE A 16 -0.44 29.43 -18.95
C ILE A 16 -1.43 28.53 -18.21
N LEU A 17 -2.44 29.16 -17.61
CA LEU A 17 -3.44 28.44 -16.83
C LEU A 17 -4.34 27.59 -17.73
N TRP A 18 -4.57 26.36 -17.33
CA TRP A 18 -5.64 25.53 -17.87
C TRP A 18 -7.01 25.99 -17.31
N PRO A 19 -8.14 25.72 -17.97
CA PRO A 19 -9.46 26.21 -17.52
C PRO A 19 -9.78 25.88 -16.05
N HIS A 20 -9.51 24.64 -15.60
CA HIS A 20 -9.74 24.25 -14.21
C HIS A 20 -8.78 24.94 -13.22
N GLN A 21 -7.56 25.28 -13.65
CA GLN A 21 -6.62 26.06 -12.85
C GLN A 21 -7.06 27.52 -12.71
N GLU A 22 -7.65 28.10 -13.76
CA GLU A 22 -8.19 29.47 -13.72
C GLU A 22 -9.30 29.60 -12.68
N ILE A 23 -10.19 28.60 -12.57
CA ILE A 23 -11.21 28.54 -11.52
C ILE A 23 -10.53 28.59 -10.14
N GLY A 24 -9.46 27.84 -9.92
CA GLY A 24 -8.68 27.84 -8.70
C GLY A 24 -8.10 29.22 -8.37
N VAL A 25 -7.48 29.88 -9.35
CA VAL A 25 -6.91 31.23 -9.21
C VAL A 25 -7.98 32.23 -8.80
N ARG A 26 -9.14 32.25 -9.51
CA ARG A 26 -10.26 33.14 -9.20
C ARG A 26 -10.81 32.93 -7.80
N SER A 27 -10.93 31.66 -7.39
CA SER A 27 -11.41 31.29 -6.06
C SER A 27 -10.46 31.74 -4.95
N VAL A 28 -9.15 31.57 -5.12
CA VAL A 28 -8.14 32.04 -4.15
C VAL A 28 -8.15 33.56 -4.08
N LYS A 29 -8.22 34.27 -5.22
CA LYS A 29 -8.35 35.73 -5.24
C LYS A 29 -9.53 36.18 -4.39
N GLN A 30 -10.73 35.65 -4.66
CA GLN A 30 -11.95 35.97 -3.91
C GLN A 30 -11.80 35.66 -2.41
N ALA A 31 -11.13 34.56 -2.07
CA ALA A 31 -10.89 34.20 -0.69
C ALA A 31 -10.01 35.20 0.04
N ILE A 32 -8.93 35.67 -0.60
CA ILE A 32 -8.02 36.68 -0.04
C ILE A 32 -8.75 38.04 0.18
N GLU A 33 -9.62 38.40 -0.76
CA GLU A 33 -10.41 39.64 -0.68
C GLU A 33 -11.48 39.59 0.41
N ASN A 34 -12.04 38.41 0.69
CA ASN A 34 -13.12 38.24 1.66
C ASN A 34 -12.69 37.67 3.02
N GLY A 35 -11.40 37.36 3.23
CA GLY A 35 -10.92 36.73 4.46
C GLY A 35 -11.48 35.31 4.66
N GLN A 36 -11.43 34.47 3.63
CA GLN A 36 -12.00 33.11 3.66
C GLN A 36 -10.94 32.07 3.36
N ASP A 37 -11.10 30.86 3.92
CA ASP A 37 -10.23 29.74 3.63
C ASP A 37 -10.55 29.06 2.30
N ARG A 38 -9.56 28.32 1.75
CA ARG A 38 -9.71 27.45 0.58
C ARG A 38 -8.96 26.14 0.75
N PHE A 39 -9.56 25.05 0.28
CA PHE A 39 -9.03 23.70 0.36
C PHE A 39 -8.83 23.14 -1.05
N PHE A 40 -7.58 22.93 -1.46
CA PHE A 40 -7.27 22.31 -2.75
C PHE A 40 -7.16 20.80 -2.61
N LYS A 41 -8.13 20.09 -3.12
CA LYS A 41 -8.06 18.64 -3.34
C LYS A 41 -7.55 18.38 -4.75
N LYS A 42 -6.36 17.83 -4.89
CA LYS A 42 -5.68 17.71 -6.19
C LYS A 42 -5.18 16.32 -6.51
N SER A 43 -5.17 15.97 -7.79
CA SER A 43 -4.31 14.92 -8.33
C SER A 43 -2.85 15.41 -8.37
N ARG A 44 -1.89 14.50 -8.44
CA ARG A 44 -0.49 14.88 -8.63
C ARG A 44 -0.27 15.59 -9.97
N LYS A 45 0.66 16.53 -10.01
CA LYS A 45 1.08 17.31 -11.20
C LYS A 45 0.03 18.26 -11.76
N GLN A 46 -0.93 18.70 -10.95
CA GLN A 46 -1.95 19.67 -11.39
C GLN A 46 -1.55 21.14 -11.17
N GLY A 47 -0.31 21.42 -10.77
CA GLY A 47 0.21 22.78 -10.67
C GLY A 47 -0.32 23.60 -9.49
N ALA A 48 -1.06 23.03 -8.55
CA ALA A 48 -1.69 23.76 -7.45
C ALA A 48 -0.71 24.61 -6.62
N THR A 49 0.49 24.10 -6.33
CA THR A 49 1.53 24.87 -5.61
C THR A 49 1.93 26.12 -6.39
N TYR A 50 2.11 26.02 -7.72
CA TYR A 50 2.42 27.17 -8.58
C TYR A 50 1.27 28.16 -8.66
N ILE A 51 0.01 27.69 -8.73
CA ILE A 51 -1.20 28.54 -8.70
C ILE A 51 -1.20 29.38 -7.43
N ASN A 52 -1.09 28.73 -6.28
CA ASN A 52 -1.16 29.39 -4.99
C ASN A 52 0.01 30.35 -4.77
N LEU A 53 1.24 29.91 -5.02
CA LEU A 53 2.42 30.79 -4.91
C LEU A 53 2.37 31.96 -5.90
N GLY A 54 1.84 31.77 -7.12
CA GLY A 54 1.67 32.81 -8.12
C GLY A 54 0.67 33.89 -7.67
N MET A 55 -0.42 33.48 -7.00
CA MET A 55 -1.38 34.43 -6.42
C MET A 55 -0.76 35.22 -5.27
N LEU A 56 -0.05 34.55 -4.36
CA LEU A 56 0.65 35.25 -3.27
C LEU A 56 1.73 36.19 -3.79
N LEU A 57 2.47 35.77 -4.83
CA LEU A 57 3.46 36.62 -5.49
C LEU A 57 2.83 37.88 -6.12
N LEU A 58 1.63 37.76 -6.73
CA LEU A 58 0.93 38.90 -7.25
C LEU A 58 0.65 39.94 -6.15
N TYR A 59 0.07 39.52 -5.02
CA TYR A 59 -0.17 40.43 -3.90
C TYR A 59 1.12 40.99 -3.28
N PHE A 60 2.19 40.18 -3.21
CA PHE A 60 3.53 40.63 -2.80
C PHE A 60 4.07 41.78 -3.67
N LEU A 61 3.77 41.76 -4.97
CA LEU A 61 4.24 42.77 -5.93
C LEU A 61 3.41 44.03 -5.92
N VAL A 62 2.07 43.94 -5.74
CA VAL A 62 1.14 45.06 -5.96
C VAL A 62 0.63 45.68 -4.67
N SER A 63 0.78 45.02 -3.52
CA SER A 63 0.32 45.50 -2.22
C SER A 63 1.50 45.91 -1.34
N SER A 64 1.27 46.78 -0.34
CA SER A 64 2.30 47.23 0.60
C SER A 64 2.12 46.58 1.96
N ASP A 65 3.25 46.26 2.61
CA ASP A 65 3.36 45.74 3.97
C ASP A 65 2.61 44.40 4.22
N GLU A 66 2.32 43.63 3.16
CA GLU A 66 1.62 42.37 3.25
C GLU A 66 2.54 41.24 3.76
N ARG A 67 1.97 40.36 4.57
CA ARG A 67 2.67 39.25 5.18
C ARG A 67 2.08 37.93 4.68
N PHE A 68 2.95 37.03 4.23
CA PHE A 68 2.56 35.67 3.74
C PHE A 68 3.35 34.63 4.50
N LEU A 69 2.66 33.58 4.99
CA LEU A 69 3.28 32.44 5.65
C LEU A 69 3.21 31.23 4.72
N LEU A 70 4.35 30.57 4.51
CA LEU A 70 4.46 29.36 3.71
C LEU A 70 4.82 28.19 4.62
N GLY A 71 4.05 27.10 4.56
CA GLY A 71 4.27 25.89 5.34
C GLY A 71 4.32 24.62 4.50
N SER A 72 5.15 23.68 4.90
CA SER A 72 5.16 22.32 4.43
C SER A 72 5.67 21.38 5.53
N ARG A 73 5.45 20.07 5.38
CA ARG A 73 5.79 19.04 6.38
C ARG A 73 7.24 19.03 6.88
N LYS A 74 8.18 19.58 6.09
CA LYS A 74 9.61 19.67 6.45
C LYS A 74 10.13 21.04 6.03
N GLU A 75 11.00 21.62 6.84
CA GLU A 75 11.66 22.88 6.55
C GLU A 75 12.42 22.85 5.21
N SER A 76 13.11 21.75 4.92
CA SER A 76 13.82 21.55 3.65
C SER A 76 12.92 21.50 2.40
N LEU A 77 11.59 21.38 2.55
CA LEU A 77 10.62 21.51 1.46
C LEU A 77 10.06 22.94 1.37
N VAL A 78 10.21 23.73 2.41
CA VAL A 78 9.86 25.15 2.38
C VAL A 78 11.00 25.94 1.75
N ASP A 79 12.20 25.82 2.28
CA ASP A 79 13.41 26.49 1.78
C ASP A 79 14.68 25.68 2.14
N ASP A 80 15.55 25.47 1.20
CA ASP A 80 16.86 24.83 1.35
C ASP A 80 18.03 25.83 1.21
N GLY A 81 17.74 27.14 1.39
CA GLY A 81 18.69 28.20 1.10
C GLY A 81 18.60 28.73 -0.33
N SER A 82 17.45 28.58 -0.97
CA SER A 82 17.25 29.05 -2.35
C SER A 82 17.54 30.56 -2.47
N GLU A 83 18.31 30.94 -3.50
CA GLU A 83 18.71 32.32 -3.76
C GLU A 83 18.77 32.65 -5.26
N ILE A 84 18.76 33.94 -5.61
CA ILE A 84 19.02 34.41 -6.98
C ILE A 84 20.49 34.87 -7.04
N LYS A 85 21.29 34.22 -7.89
CA LYS A 85 22.71 34.55 -8.11
C LYS A 85 23.03 34.57 -9.59
N ASN A 86 23.65 35.64 -10.05
CA ASN A 86 24.00 35.83 -11.46
C ASN A 86 22.83 35.63 -12.44
N GLY A 87 21.63 36.06 -12.06
CA GLY A 87 20.41 35.94 -12.88
C GLY A 87 19.81 34.52 -12.92
N SER A 88 20.33 33.58 -12.15
CA SER A 88 19.81 32.22 -12.02
C SER A 88 19.32 31.96 -10.60
N VAL A 89 18.29 31.12 -10.46
CA VAL A 89 17.83 30.65 -9.15
C VAL A 89 18.60 29.39 -8.78
N LEU A 90 19.23 29.41 -7.62
CA LEU A 90 19.94 28.29 -7.01
C LEU A 90 19.08 27.67 -5.92
N GLY A 91 19.27 26.36 -5.64
CA GLY A 91 18.51 25.59 -4.64
C GLY A 91 17.74 24.44 -5.25
N SER A 92 16.97 23.71 -4.43
CA SER A 92 16.15 22.59 -4.89
C SER A 92 14.82 23.06 -5.47
N GLU A 93 14.51 22.63 -6.69
CA GLU A 93 13.24 22.91 -7.38
C GLU A 93 11.98 22.42 -6.63
N GLU A 94 12.15 21.55 -5.65
CA GLU A 94 11.06 21.01 -4.85
C GLU A 94 10.56 22.01 -3.81
N THR A 95 11.39 22.98 -3.40
CA THR A 95 11.06 23.92 -2.32
C THR A 95 10.07 25.00 -2.77
N LEU A 96 9.31 25.52 -1.80
CA LEU A 96 8.37 26.60 -2.05
C LEU A 96 9.11 27.90 -2.41
N PHE A 97 10.22 28.20 -1.73
CA PHE A 97 11.01 29.41 -2.01
C PHE A 97 11.71 29.35 -3.38
N TYR A 98 12.21 28.19 -3.81
CA TYR A 98 12.74 28.08 -5.17
C TYR A 98 11.69 28.42 -6.23
N LYS A 99 10.48 27.82 -6.13
CA LYS A 99 9.39 28.08 -7.07
C LYS A 99 9.00 29.57 -7.08
N LEU A 100 8.92 30.19 -5.89
CA LEU A 100 8.60 31.60 -5.73
C LEU A 100 9.68 32.50 -6.38
N LEU A 101 10.96 32.26 -6.08
CA LEU A 101 12.09 32.99 -6.65
C LEU A 101 12.19 32.77 -8.16
N TYR A 102 11.90 31.55 -8.65
CA TYR A 102 11.89 31.24 -10.06
C TYR A 102 10.83 32.06 -10.81
N MET A 103 9.59 32.11 -10.30
CA MET A 103 8.55 32.94 -10.88
C MET A 103 8.93 34.42 -10.85
N LEU A 104 9.47 34.92 -9.74
CA LEU A 104 9.91 36.31 -9.60
C LEU A 104 11.03 36.65 -10.60
N ASN A 105 12.07 35.80 -10.71
CA ASN A 105 13.22 36.04 -11.57
C ASN A 105 12.90 35.99 -13.07
N THR A 106 11.79 35.32 -13.44
CA THR A 106 11.32 35.22 -14.82
C THR A 106 10.32 36.30 -15.22
N LEU A 107 9.98 37.22 -14.32
CA LEU A 107 9.21 38.42 -14.68
C LEU A 107 10.05 39.40 -15.49
N PRO A 108 9.42 40.30 -16.26
CA PRO A 108 10.11 41.46 -16.83
C PRO A 108 10.82 42.27 -15.73
N LYS A 109 12.03 42.76 -16.03
CA LYS A 109 12.88 43.43 -15.02
C LYS A 109 12.19 44.61 -14.30
N TYR A 110 11.32 45.37 -14.97
CA TYR A 110 10.55 46.45 -14.37
C TYR A 110 9.46 46.00 -13.38
N LEU A 111 9.13 44.69 -13.35
CA LEU A 111 8.22 44.12 -12.37
C LEU A 111 8.96 43.39 -11.22
N GLN A 112 10.28 43.33 -11.25
CA GLN A 112 11.09 42.72 -10.23
C GLN A 112 11.53 43.75 -9.17
N PRO A 113 10.89 43.79 -7.97
CA PRO A 113 11.37 44.66 -6.93
C PRO A 113 12.72 44.18 -6.39
N PRO A 114 13.56 45.08 -5.83
CA PRO A 114 14.69 44.64 -5.04
C PRO A 114 14.19 43.89 -3.81
N VAL A 115 14.76 42.71 -3.54
CA VAL A 115 14.37 41.88 -2.42
C VAL A 115 15.53 41.61 -1.47
N TYR A 116 15.24 41.60 -0.19
CA TYR A 116 16.09 41.03 0.84
C TYR A 116 15.70 39.54 1.04
N LYS A 117 16.64 38.62 0.85
CA LYS A 117 16.43 37.17 1.00
C LYS A 117 17.41 36.59 2.01
N LYS A 118 16.89 35.83 2.96
CA LYS A 118 17.65 34.91 3.82
C LYS A 118 16.89 33.60 3.94
N HIS A 119 17.46 32.61 4.60
CA HIS A 119 16.80 31.34 4.83
C HIS A 119 15.40 31.52 5.45
N LEU A 120 14.38 30.89 4.86
CA LEU A 120 12.97 30.95 5.26
C LEU A 120 12.35 32.38 5.29
N PHE A 121 12.96 33.35 4.65
CA PHE A 121 12.43 34.72 4.64
C PHE A 121 12.80 35.49 3.37
N MET A 122 11.83 36.22 2.81
CA MET A 122 12.04 37.15 1.70
C MET A 122 11.18 38.40 1.90
N GLN A 123 11.76 39.58 1.70
CA GLN A 123 11.06 40.86 1.81
C GLN A 123 11.33 41.73 0.60
N SER A 124 10.29 42.36 0.07
CA SER A 124 10.39 43.44 -0.92
C SER A 124 10.87 44.72 -0.27
N LEU A 125 11.97 45.26 -0.78
CA LEU A 125 12.48 46.57 -0.33
C LEU A 125 11.72 47.75 -0.95
N ALA A 126 10.88 47.49 -1.94
CA ALA A 126 10.08 48.51 -2.61
C ALA A 126 8.76 48.83 -1.85
N ASN A 127 8.10 47.82 -1.27
CA ASN A 127 6.76 47.97 -0.68
C ASN A 127 6.61 47.31 0.71
N GLY A 128 7.70 46.78 1.29
CA GLY A 128 7.69 46.19 2.63
C GLY A 128 7.05 44.81 2.76
N SER A 129 6.38 44.30 1.73
CA SER A 129 5.71 42.98 1.75
C SER A 129 6.72 41.85 1.96
N ALA A 130 6.34 40.79 2.69
CA ALA A 130 7.26 39.73 3.05
C ALA A 130 6.65 38.32 3.04
N PHE A 131 7.45 37.35 2.67
CA PHE A 131 7.21 35.91 2.86
C PHE A 131 8.04 35.41 4.04
N LYS A 132 7.43 34.58 4.88
CA LYS A 132 8.09 33.76 5.89
C LYS A 132 7.78 32.27 5.64
N GLY A 133 8.75 31.43 5.83
CA GLY A 133 8.59 29.97 5.75
C GLY A 133 8.71 29.33 7.12
N GLU A 134 7.99 28.25 7.36
CA GLU A 134 8.08 27.44 8.58
C GLU A 134 7.75 25.96 8.24
N ALA A 135 8.34 25.02 8.99
CA ALA A 135 7.87 23.64 8.96
C ALA A 135 6.52 23.53 9.68
N THR A 136 5.60 22.71 9.16
CA THR A 136 4.30 22.46 9.79
C THR A 136 4.45 21.54 11.00
N ASN A 137 4.69 22.14 12.17
CA ASN A 137 4.75 21.49 13.46
C ASN A 137 3.81 22.20 14.45
N LEU A 138 3.76 21.78 15.71
CA LEU A 138 2.89 22.35 16.75
C LEU A 138 3.05 23.86 16.96
N GLY A 139 4.16 24.45 16.54
CA GLY A 139 4.44 25.89 16.62
C GLY A 139 4.05 26.68 15.36
N PHE A 140 3.65 26.02 14.29
CA PHE A 140 3.36 26.65 13.01
C PHE A 140 2.30 27.74 13.12
N GLY A 141 2.62 28.93 12.60
CA GLY A 141 1.72 30.08 12.54
C GLY A 141 1.58 30.87 13.84
N LYS A 142 2.05 30.38 15.00
CA LYS A 142 1.83 31.06 16.31
C LYS A 142 2.48 32.45 16.44
N ALA A 143 3.67 32.62 15.86
CA ALA A 143 4.49 33.79 16.03
C ALA A 143 4.43 34.79 14.87
N PHE A 144 3.66 34.48 13.83
CA PHE A 144 3.63 35.29 12.62
C PHE A 144 2.20 35.54 12.14
N ARG A 145 1.75 36.78 12.30
CA ARG A 145 0.46 37.20 11.75
C ARG A 145 0.61 37.43 10.26
N SER A 146 -0.10 36.68 9.46
CA SER A 146 -0.09 36.74 8.00
C SER A 146 -1.45 37.16 7.46
N ARG A 147 -1.47 37.82 6.30
CA ARG A 147 -2.71 38.03 5.54
C ARG A 147 -3.18 36.69 4.93
N VAL A 148 -2.24 35.92 4.42
CA VAL A 148 -2.52 34.63 3.84
C VAL A 148 -1.48 33.59 4.30
N THR A 149 -1.95 32.44 4.74
CA THR A 149 -1.11 31.27 5.00
C THR A 149 -1.34 30.22 3.93
N LEU A 150 -0.26 29.71 3.33
CA LEU A 150 -0.28 28.54 2.44
C LEU A 150 0.31 27.33 3.17
N VAL A 151 -0.49 26.29 3.32
CA VAL A 151 -0.05 24.99 3.85
C VAL A 151 -0.01 23.98 2.70
N ASP A 152 1.18 23.68 2.21
CA ASP A 152 1.36 22.68 1.13
C ASP A 152 1.53 21.27 1.72
N GLU A 153 0.99 20.28 1.05
CA GLU A 153 0.91 18.87 1.48
C GLU A 153 0.19 18.67 2.82
N ALA A 154 -0.90 19.43 3.06
CA ALA A 154 -1.65 19.49 4.33
C ALA A 154 -2.10 18.10 4.83
N ALA A 155 -2.55 17.19 3.94
CA ALA A 155 -2.97 15.85 4.31
C ALA A 155 -1.80 14.90 4.61
N GLN A 156 -0.56 15.34 4.50
CA GLN A 156 0.65 14.57 4.84
C GLN A 156 1.21 14.95 6.24
N ILE A 157 0.60 15.90 6.92
CA ILE A 157 0.93 16.32 8.29
C ILE A 157 0.36 15.26 9.24
N ASP A 158 1.02 15.01 10.38
CA ASP A 158 0.46 14.14 11.42
C ASP A 158 -0.92 14.67 11.86
N PRO A 159 -1.95 13.83 12.02
CA PRO A 159 -3.30 14.28 12.37
C PRO A 159 -3.39 15.13 13.64
N LYS A 160 -2.59 14.82 14.66
CA LYS A 160 -2.55 15.61 15.91
C LYS A 160 -1.97 16.99 15.67
N GLU A 161 -0.84 17.07 14.94
CA GLU A 161 -0.24 18.34 14.56
C GLU A 161 -1.17 19.15 13.65
N ALA A 162 -1.82 18.48 12.67
CA ALA A 162 -2.76 19.13 11.76
C ALA A 162 -3.94 19.80 12.50
N ALA A 163 -4.50 19.15 13.53
CA ALA A 163 -5.57 19.73 14.34
C ALA A 163 -5.11 21.03 15.03
N TYR A 164 -3.95 21.01 15.69
CA TYR A 164 -3.39 22.22 16.33
C TYR A 164 -3.04 23.32 15.33
N ILE A 165 -2.52 22.97 14.16
CA ILE A 165 -2.19 23.94 13.11
C ILE A 165 -3.46 24.65 12.63
N ILE A 166 -4.53 23.90 12.39
CA ILE A 166 -5.81 24.46 11.95
C ILE A 166 -6.36 25.45 13.00
N GLU A 167 -6.35 25.06 14.27
CA GLU A 167 -6.77 25.95 15.38
C GLU A 167 -5.91 27.22 15.47
N ASN A 168 -4.58 27.07 15.40
CA ASN A 168 -3.67 28.21 15.45
C ASN A 168 -3.88 29.19 14.28
N LEU A 169 -4.13 28.68 13.08
CA LEU A 169 -4.31 29.48 11.87
C LEU A 169 -5.64 30.22 11.85
N ALA A 170 -6.68 29.70 12.49
CA ALA A 170 -7.97 30.37 12.61
C ALA A 170 -7.85 31.76 13.29
N ASP A 171 -6.90 31.91 14.25
CA ASP A 171 -6.69 33.14 14.97
C ASP A 171 -5.59 34.06 14.38
N THR A 172 -4.70 33.52 13.53
CA THR A 172 -3.48 34.23 13.11
C THR A 172 -3.50 34.70 11.67
N ALA A 173 -4.39 34.16 10.83
CA ALA A 173 -4.51 34.53 9.43
C ALA A 173 -5.98 34.62 8.99
N PRO A 174 -6.43 35.73 8.36
CA PRO A 174 -7.79 35.84 7.83
C PRO A 174 -8.06 34.90 6.65
N THR A 175 -7.04 34.42 5.95
CA THR A 175 -7.16 33.48 4.82
C THR A 175 -6.12 32.38 4.92
N ASN A 176 -6.59 31.15 4.95
CA ASN A 176 -5.74 29.98 4.91
C ASN A 176 -6.00 29.18 3.63
N VAL A 177 -4.95 28.85 2.90
CA VAL A 177 -5.01 28.03 1.70
C VAL A 177 -4.30 26.71 2.00
N PHE A 178 -5.07 25.65 2.06
CA PHE A 178 -4.56 24.30 2.25
C PHE A 178 -4.50 23.58 0.91
N ASN A 179 -3.39 22.93 0.62
CA ASN A 179 -3.15 22.28 -0.65
C ASN A 179 -2.61 20.86 -0.42
N SER A 180 -3.30 19.84 -0.92
CA SER A 180 -2.83 18.46 -0.79
C SER A 180 -3.43 17.51 -1.83
N THR A 181 -2.71 16.41 -2.08
CA THR A 181 -3.31 15.14 -2.52
C THR A 181 -3.97 14.46 -1.32
N ASN A 182 -4.74 13.40 -1.54
CA ASN A 182 -5.28 12.63 -0.42
C ASN A 182 -4.13 12.06 0.42
N GLY A 183 -4.25 12.21 1.74
CA GLY A 183 -3.24 11.73 2.68
C GLY A 183 -3.39 10.25 3.02
N PRO A 184 -2.42 9.70 3.75
CA PRO A 184 -2.45 8.31 4.19
C PRO A 184 -3.49 8.01 5.27
N TRP A 185 -4.04 9.03 5.92
CA TRP A 185 -5.00 8.90 7.03
C TRP A 185 -6.48 8.99 6.61
N GLY A 186 -6.77 9.08 5.30
CA GLY A 186 -8.13 9.07 4.76
C GLY A 186 -9.02 10.19 5.31
N GLU A 187 -10.29 9.85 5.55
CA GLU A 187 -11.33 10.79 5.98
C GLU A 187 -11.21 11.22 7.45
N ALA A 188 -10.48 10.46 8.29
CA ALA A 188 -10.28 10.80 9.70
C ALA A 188 -9.36 12.01 9.91
N HIS A 189 -8.54 12.34 8.90
CA HIS A 189 -7.62 13.47 8.98
C HIS A 189 -8.35 14.81 9.13
N PRO A 190 -7.90 15.75 10.02
CA PRO A 190 -8.54 17.04 10.24
C PRO A 190 -8.77 17.84 8.95
N TYR A 191 -7.80 17.84 8.04
CA TYR A 191 -7.95 18.47 6.72
C TYR A 191 -9.09 17.88 5.89
N SER A 192 -9.26 16.54 5.91
CA SER A 192 -10.34 15.87 5.19
C SER A 192 -11.71 16.17 5.81
N LYS A 193 -11.78 16.28 7.14
CA LYS A 193 -13.00 16.69 7.86
C LYS A 193 -13.41 18.11 7.49
N LEU A 194 -12.47 19.07 7.48
CA LEU A 194 -12.74 20.44 7.07
C LEU A 194 -13.29 20.53 5.64
N MET A 195 -12.75 19.74 4.71
CA MET A 195 -13.28 19.71 3.34
C MET A 195 -14.72 19.18 3.26
N LYS A 196 -15.10 18.26 4.14
CA LYS A 196 -16.47 17.73 4.21
C LYS A 196 -17.44 18.73 4.86
N GLU A 197 -16.99 19.43 5.90
CA GLU A 197 -17.76 20.45 6.61
C GLU A 197 -17.97 21.72 5.76
N HIS A 198 -17.02 22.02 4.85
CA HIS A 198 -17.03 23.19 4.01
C HIS A 198 -16.87 22.86 2.51
N PRO A 199 -17.80 22.13 1.89
CA PRO A 199 -17.69 21.69 0.51
C PRO A 199 -17.68 22.86 -0.50
N ASP A 200 -18.25 24.00 -0.14
CA ASP A 200 -18.27 25.26 -0.90
C ASP A 200 -16.88 25.91 -1.01
N LYS A 201 -15.97 25.60 -0.08
CA LYS A 201 -14.59 26.11 -0.07
C LYS A 201 -13.60 25.15 -0.75
N VAL A 202 -14.04 23.98 -1.21
CA VAL A 202 -13.18 22.96 -1.83
C VAL A 202 -13.00 23.22 -3.32
N ILE A 203 -11.75 23.30 -3.75
CA ILE A 203 -11.35 23.39 -5.15
C ILE A 203 -10.75 22.03 -5.56
N LYS A 204 -11.37 21.38 -6.53
CA LYS A 204 -10.88 20.11 -7.08
C LYS A 204 -10.04 20.35 -8.33
N LEU A 205 -8.78 19.89 -8.31
CA LEU A 205 -7.92 19.89 -9.49
C LEU A 205 -7.65 18.43 -9.90
N SER A 206 -8.51 17.90 -10.74
CA SER A 206 -8.44 16.54 -11.21
C SER A 206 -7.51 16.40 -12.42
N PHE A 207 -6.81 15.26 -12.51
CA PHE A 207 -6.04 14.93 -13.70
C PHE A 207 -6.94 14.74 -14.96
N TYR A 208 -8.22 14.44 -14.74
CA TYR A 208 -9.20 14.37 -15.85
C TYR A 208 -9.42 15.71 -16.55
N ASP A 209 -9.20 16.82 -15.84
CA ASP A 209 -9.38 18.16 -16.37
C ASP A 209 -8.09 18.71 -17.00
N SER A 210 -6.98 17.99 -16.87
CA SER A 210 -5.71 18.31 -17.51
C SER A 210 -5.76 18.01 -19.00
N PRO A 211 -5.35 18.94 -19.90
CA PRO A 211 -5.34 18.71 -21.33
C PRO A 211 -4.50 17.51 -21.78
N GLU A 212 -3.43 17.19 -21.04
CA GLU A 212 -2.54 16.08 -21.37
C GLU A 212 -2.99 14.75 -20.74
N GLN A 213 -3.40 14.79 -19.49
CA GLN A 213 -3.70 13.60 -18.71
C GLN A 213 -5.16 13.17 -18.85
N GLY A 214 -6.07 14.12 -19.09
CA GLY A 214 -7.50 13.91 -19.26
C GLY A 214 -7.94 13.59 -20.69
N ALA A 215 -7.05 13.77 -21.67
CA ALA A 215 -7.37 13.52 -23.06
C ALA A 215 -7.74 12.05 -23.34
N GLY A 216 -8.74 11.84 -24.18
CA GLY A 216 -9.25 10.52 -24.54
C GLY A 216 -10.02 9.86 -23.40
N ARG A 217 -10.84 10.63 -22.69
CA ARG A 217 -11.66 10.15 -21.55
C ARG A 217 -12.70 9.14 -21.98
N TYR A 218 -12.79 8.06 -21.23
CA TYR A 218 -13.78 7.01 -21.40
C TYR A 218 -14.09 6.35 -20.04
N THR A 219 -15.16 5.55 -19.98
CA THR A 219 -15.53 4.74 -18.82
C THR A 219 -15.62 3.27 -19.23
N SER A 220 -15.11 2.36 -18.43
CA SER A 220 -15.33 0.93 -18.57
C SER A 220 -16.36 0.48 -17.53
N PRO A 221 -17.65 0.28 -17.91
CA PRO A 221 -18.67 -0.11 -16.95
C PRO A 221 -18.48 -1.53 -16.41
N GLU A 222 -17.97 -2.42 -17.24
CA GLU A 222 -17.62 -3.81 -16.90
C GLU A 222 -16.47 -4.29 -17.78
N GLU A 223 -15.91 -5.47 -17.47
CA GLU A 223 -14.83 -6.06 -18.25
C GLU A 223 -15.23 -6.24 -19.72
N GLY A 224 -14.34 -5.89 -20.63
CA GLY A 224 -14.57 -5.98 -22.06
C GLY A 224 -15.56 -4.95 -22.65
N LYS A 225 -16.11 -4.02 -21.85
CA LYS A 225 -17.02 -2.96 -22.34
C LYS A 225 -16.48 -1.56 -22.07
N ILE A 226 -16.82 -0.62 -22.97
CA ILE A 226 -16.34 0.76 -22.93
C ILE A 226 -17.42 1.74 -23.41
N VAL A 227 -17.43 2.91 -22.76
CA VAL A 227 -18.21 4.10 -23.16
C VAL A 227 -17.23 5.23 -23.39
N ILE A 228 -17.13 5.71 -24.63
CA ILE A 228 -16.23 6.81 -25.01
C ILE A 228 -16.90 8.14 -24.68
N LYS A 229 -16.18 9.02 -23.95
CA LYS A 229 -16.64 10.37 -23.58
C LYS A 229 -15.98 11.46 -24.43
N ASP A 230 -14.69 11.32 -24.72
CA ASP A 230 -13.91 12.27 -25.55
C ASP A 230 -13.69 11.68 -26.95
N ILE A 231 -14.71 11.77 -27.77
CA ILE A 231 -14.68 11.28 -29.16
C ILE A 231 -13.69 12.03 -30.04
N ASP A 232 -13.55 13.33 -29.84
CA ASP A 232 -12.73 14.18 -30.70
C ASP A 232 -11.25 13.82 -30.60
N TYR A 233 -10.79 13.48 -29.41
CA TYR A 233 -9.44 12.95 -29.22
C TYR A 233 -9.19 11.69 -30.07
N TYR A 234 -10.12 10.74 -30.04
CA TYR A 234 -9.97 9.48 -30.78
C TYR A 234 -10.09 9.69 -32.28
N ARG A 235 -10.97 10.57 -32.73
CA ARG A 235 -11.11 10.95 -34.16
C ARG A 235 -9.87 11.63 -34.70
N GLN A 236 -9.25 12.54 -33.94
CA GLN A 236 -8.00 13.20 -34.33
C GLN A 236 -6.83 12.24 -34.41
N LYS A 237 -6.72 11.35 -33.45
CA LYS A 237 -5.58 10.45 -33.34
C LYS A 237 -5.66 9.23 -34.25
N TYR A 238 -6.86 8.81 -34.61
CA TYR A 238 -7.14 7.58 -35.36
C TYR A 238 -8.12 7.84 -36.53
N THR A 239 -7.87 8.85 -37.33
CA THR A 239 -8.73 9.50 -38.33
C THR A 239 -9.48 8.56 -39.29
N ASN A 240 -9.01 7.31 -39.47
CA ASN A 240 -9.63 6.35 -40.39
C ASN A 240 -10.41 5.22 -39.70
N MET A 241 -10.52 5.22 -38.37
CA MET A 241 -11.03 4.07 -37.59
C MET A 241 -12.26 4.39 -36.72
N TYR A 242 -12.65 5.65 -36.57
CA TYR A 242 -13.65 6.07 -35.59
C TYR A 242 -14.80 6.94 -36.14
N THR A 243 -15.07 6.90 -37.43
CA THR A 243 -16.13 7.70 -38.04
C THR A 243 -17.53 7.37 -37.51
N ASP A 244 -17.73 6.12 -37.06
CA ASP A 244 -19.05 5.61 -36.68
C ASP A 244 -19.24 5.44 -35.16
N ILE A 245 -18.29 5.93 -34.36
CA ILE A 245 -18.39 5.86 -32.88
C ILE A 245 -19.16 7.06 -32.34
N GLU A 246 -20.18 6.77 -31.52
CA GLU A 246 -21.04 7.76 -30.88
C GLU A 246 -20.65 7.93 -29.39
N ALA A 247 -20.70 9.19 -28.89
CA ALA A 247 -20.47 9.47 -27.49
C ALA A 247 -21.56 8.83 -26.60
N GLY A 248 -21.15 8.23 -25.50
CA GLY A 248 -22.07 7.65 -24.52
C GLY A 248 -22.63 6.27 -24.86
N LYS A 249 -22.36 5.74 -26.05
CA LYS A 249 -22.78 4.37 -26.43
C LYS A 249 -21.83 3.33 -25.87
N ILE A 250 -22.35 2.18 -25.44
CA ILE A 250 -21.57 1.05 -24.95
C ILE A 250 -21.07 0.23 -26.14
N TYR A 251 -19.76 0.01 -26.19
CA TYR A 251 -19.09 -0.82 -27.20
C TYR A 251 -18.39 -1.99 -26.53
N SER A 252 -18.33 -3.13 -27.22
CA SER A 252 -17.41 -4.20 -26.85
C SER A 252 -15.98 -3.82 -27.20
N VAL A 253 -15.01 -4.10 -26.35
CA VAL A 253 -13.59 -3.82 -26.63
C VAL A 253 -13.09 -4.60 -27.84
N SER A 254 -13.66 -5.78 -28.14
CA SER A 254 -13.36 -6.56 -29.35
C SER A 254 -13.72 -5.85 -30.65
N GLU A 255 -14.67 -4.92 -30.61
CA GLU A 255 -15.12 -4.10 -31.75
C GLU A 255 -14.27 -2.83 -31.92
N LEU A 256 -13.41 -2.53 -30.95
CA LEU A 256 -12.60 -1.32 -30.91
C LEU A 256 -11.12 -1.63 -31.18
N PRO A 257 -10.34 -0.66 -31.68
CA PRO A 257 -8.94 -0.87 -31.97
C PRO A 257 -8.07 -1.18 -30.77
N LYS A 258 -6.87 -1.69 -31.06
CA LYS A 258 -5.85 -2.18 -30.11
C LYS A 258 -5.45 -1.24 -28.96
N CYS A 259 -5.78 0.07 -29.03
CA CYS A 259 -5.53 1.00 -27.93
C CYS A 259 -6.33 0.69 -26.66
N PHE A 260 -7.43 -0.06 -26.76
CA PHE A 260 -8.25 -0.51 -25.64
C PHE A 260 -7.97 -1.96 -25.22
N LYS A 261 -6.91 -2.56 -25.76
CA LYS A 261 -6.54 -3.95 -25.48
C LYS A 261 -6.32 -4.24 -23.97
N PHE A 262 -5.89 -3.24 -23.20
CA PHE A 262 -5.72 -3.38 -21.75
C PHE A 262 -7.01 -3.71 -21.01
N ILE A 263 -8.14 -3.21 -21.46
CA ILE A 263 -9.46 -3.51 -20.89
C ILE A 263 -9.83 -4.97 -21.20
N ALA A 264 -9.58 -5.40 -22.46
CA ALA A 264 -9.83 -6.76 -22.89
C ALA A 264 -8.95 -7.81 -22.21
N ASP A 265 -7.70 -7.45 -21.86
CA ASP A 265 -6.74 -8.35 -21.22
C ASP A 265 -6.92 -8.42 -19.68
N GLY A 266 -7.99 -7.87 -19.10
CA GLY A 266 -8.25 -7.89 -17.66
C GLY A 266 -7.25 -7.09 -16.80
N ASN A 267 -6.36 -6.33 -17.44
CA ASN A 267 -5.30 -5.57 -16.76
C ASN A 267 -5.80 -4.28 -16.08
N ILE A 268 -7.10 -4.01 -16.14
CA ILE A 268 -7.72 -2.79 -15.63
C ILE A 268 -8.64 -3.14 -14.47
N SER A 269 -8.25 -2.76 -13.29
CA SER A 269 -8.91 -3.13 -12.04
C SER A 269 -9.99 -2.17 -11.56
N ASN A 270 -10.26 -1.05 -12.24
CA ASN A 270 -11.22 -0.05 -11.79
C ASN A 270 -12.35 0.12 -12.81
N PHE A 271 -13.30 -0.80 -12.80
CA PHE A 271 -14.54 -0.67 -13.55
C PHE A 271 -15.45 0.40 -12.92
N GLY A 272 -16.25 1.06 -13.74
CA GLY A 272 -17.14 2.13 -13.31
C GLY A 272 -16.48 3.51 -13.13
N CYS A 273 -15.16 3.60 -13.11
CA CYS A 273 -14.42 4.85 -13.03
C CYS A 273 -14.09 5.38 -14.44
N ASP A 274 -14.03 6.71 -14.55
CA ASP A 274 -13.49 7.33 -15.77
C ASP A 274 -12.02 7.00 -15.95
N ARG A 275 -11.63 6.77 -17.20
CA ARG A 275 -10.27 6.45 -17.62
C ARG A 275 -9.81 7.36 -18.73
N THR A 276 -8.51 7.41 -18.96
CA THR A 276 -7.90 8.18 -20.05
C THR A 276 -6.78 7.37 -20.70
N ALA A 277 -6.45 7.68 -21.94
CA ALA A 277 -5.33 7.06 -22.64
C ALA A 277 -3.98 7.26 -21.90
N TRP A 278 -3.83 8.39 -21.19
CA TRP A 278 -2.67 8.65 -20.34
C TRP A 278 -2.63 7.71 -19.12
N LEU A 279 -3.76 7.51 -18.44
CA LEU A 279 -3.84 6.63 -17.27
C LEU A 279 -3.50 5.18 -17.63
N ASP A 280 -4.03 4.69 -18.75
CA ASP A 280 -3.77 3.33 -19.25
C ASP A 280 -2.28 3.13 -19.54
N LYS A 281 -1.66 4.09 -20.21
CA LYS A 281 -0.22 4.08 -20.45
C LYS A 281 0.57 4.15 -19.15
N PHE A 282 0.15 4.99 -18.22
CA PHE A 282 0.80 5.14 -16.92
C PHE A 282 0.77 3.84 -16.11
N GLU A 283 -0.38 3.16 -16.06
CA GLU A 283 -0.53 1.86 -15.38
C GLU A 283 0.31 0.75 -16.04
N LYS A 284 0.49 0.81 -17.35
CA LYS A 284 1.36 -0.12 -18.08
C LYS A 284 2.84 0.12 -17.80
N ASP A 285 3.26 1.38 -17.83
CA ASP A 285 4.67 1.76 -17.80
C ASP A 285 5.23 1.88 -16.36
N LYS A 286 4.36 1.97 -15.36
CA LYS A 286 4.73 2.21 -13.95
C LYS A 286 4.08 1.19 -13.02
N ALA A 287 4.89 0.61 -12.15
CA ALA A 287 4.39 -0.16 -11.01
C ALA A 287 3.75 0.81 -10.00
N ILE A 288 2.44 0.95 -10.05
CA ILE A 288 1.66 1.74 -9.09
C ILE A 288 0.69 0.83 -8.36
N THR A 289 0.66 0.93 -7.04
CA THR A 289 -0.31 0.19 -6.24
C THR A 289 -1.72 0.75 -6.46
N PRO A 290 -2.78 -0.08 -6.38
CA PRO A 290 -4.17 0.39 -6.48
C PRO A 290 -4.46 1.56 -5.54
N ARG A 291 -3.96 1.49 -4.32
CA ARG A 291 -4.03 2.57 -3.32
C ARG A 291 -3.32 3.84 -3.76
N GLY A 292 -2.06 3.72 -4.20
CA GLY A 292 -1.30 4.88 -4.70
C GLY A 292 -2.00 5.57 -5.87
N LYS A 293 -2.68 4.81 -6.73
CA LYS A 293 -3.53 5.32 -7.80
C LYS A 293 -4.73 6.08 -7.25
N SER A 294 -5.49 5.48 -6.34
CA SER A 294 -6.68 6.10 -5.71
C SER A 294 -6.33 7.41 -5.01
N GLN A 295 -5.27 7.42 -4.20
CA GLN A 295 -4.86 8.61 -3.44
C GLN A 295 -4.26 9.72 -4.32
N ASN A 296 -3.35 9.36 -5.22
CA ASN A 296 -2.52 10.34 -5.91
C ASN A 296 -3.10 10.83 -7.25
N LEU A 297 -3.96 10.03 -7.88
CA LEU A 297 -4.53 10.33 -9.19
C LEU A 297 -6.04 10.49 -9.13
N LEU A 298 -6.77 9.46 -8.71
CA LEU A 298 -8.23 9.46 -8.79
C LEU A 298 -8.90 10.36 -7.75
N MET A 299 -8.18 10.85 -6.73
CA MET A 299 -8.71 11.62 -5.61
C MET A 299 -9.89 10.93 -4.92
N ILE A 300 -9.95 9.60 -5.02
CA ILE A 300 -10.94 8.80 -4.32
C ILE A 300 -10.50 8.80 -2.87
N ASP A 301 -11.31 9.38 -2.01
CA ASP A 301 -11.18 9.16 -0.58
C ASP A 301 -11.39 7.66 -0.40
N SER A 302 -10.38 6.98 0.13
CA SER A 302 -10.57 5.61 0.59
C SER A 302 -11.77 5.66 1.53
N GLY A 303 -12.86 5.11 1.08
CA GLY A 303 -14.24 5.33 1.50
C GLY A 303 -14.48 5.57 2.98
N SER A 304 -15.71 5.81 3.38
CA SER A 304 -16.20 6.13 4.73
C SER A 304 -15.70 5.25 5.88
N THR A 305 -14.75 4.35 5.62
CA THR A 305 -13.99 3.54 6.56
C THR A 305 -12.52 3.60 6.17
N ASP A 306 -11.68 3.76 7.15
CA ASP A 306 -10.22 3.67 7.05
C ASP A 306 -9.72 2.27 6.63
N MET A 307 -10.51 1.51 5.89
CA MET A 307 -10.21 0.14 5.48
C MET A 307 -8.91 0.06 4.69
N PHE A 308 -8.03 -0.82 5.10
CA PHE A 308 -6.78 -1.07 4.40
C PHE A 308 -7.03 -1.79 3.06
N PHE A 309 -7.77 -2.88 3.07
CA PHE A 309 -8.19 -3.61 1.86
C PHE A 309 -9.46 -3.01 1.29
N GLN A 310 -9.49 -2.80 -0.04
CA GLN A 310 -10.67 -2.23 -0.69
C GLN A 310 -11.85 -3.21 -0.67
N PHE A 311 -13.05 -2.70 -0.39
CA PHE A 311 -14.28 -3.52 -0.39
C PHE A 311 -14.48 -4.31 -1.68
N GLY A 312 -14.26 -3.70 -2.84
CA GLY A 312 -14.38 -4.38 -4.13
C GLY A 312 -13.37 -5.51 -4.38
N LEU A 313 -12.19 -5.49 -3.71
CA LEU A 313 -11.27 -6.62 -3.67
C LEU A 313 -11.87 -7.76 -2.85
N LEU A 314 -12.34 -7.44 -1.64
CA LEU A 314 -12.84 -8.42 -0.69
C LEU A 314 -14.09 -9.13 -1.20
N GLU A 315 -15.01 -8.42 -1.86
CA GLU A 315 -16.17 -9.04 -2.52
C GLU A 315 -15.77 -10.04 -3.61
N LYS A 316 -14.79 -9.71 -4.44
CA LYS A 316 -14.30 -10.63 -5.48
C LYS A 316 -13.61 -11.85 -4.89
N LEU A 317 -12.89 -11.70 -3.79
CA LEU A 317 -12.29 -12.82 -3.06
C LEU A 317 -13.36 -13.71 -2.44
N ARG A 318 -14.45 -13.15 -1.88
CA ARG A 318 -15.57 -13.93 -1.35
C ARG A 318 -16.24 -14.84 -2.37
N ASN A 319 -16.26 -14.44 -3.64
CA ASN A 319 -16.78 -15.29 -4.71
C ASN A 319 -15.90 -16.51 -5.04
N LYS A 320 -14.68 -16.57 -4.50
CA LYS A 320 -13.74 -17.71 -4.68
C LYS A 320 -13.61 -18.59 -3.44
N VAL A 321 -14.28 -18.21 -2.34
CA VAL A 321 -14.27 -18.96 -1.09
C VAL A 321 -14.96 -20.31 -1.26
N HIS A 322 -14.41 -21.33 -0.64
CA HIS A 322 -15.06 -22.63 -0.49
C HIS A 322 -14.57 -23.31 0.79
N GLU A 323 -15.33 -24.28 1.27
CA GLU A 323 -14.97 -25.05 2.46
C GLU A 323 -13.65 -25.80 2.27
N PRO A 324 -12.87 -25.98 3.35
CA PRO A 324 -11.64 -26.78 3.29
C PRO A 324 -11.96 -28.23 2.93
N TYR A 325 -11.09 -28.82 2.13
CA TYR A 325 -11.24 -30.25 1.76
C TYR A 325 -10.99 -31.19 2.95
N TYR A 326 -10.16 -30.75 3.90
CA TYR A 326 -9.81 -31.53 5.09
C TYR A 326 -9.82 -30.62 6.32
N GLN A 327 -10.35 -31.14 7.41
CA GLN A 327 -10.27 -30.55 8.75
C GLN A 327 -9.72 -31.59 9.71
N GLY A 328 -8.82 -31.20 10.59
CA GLY A 328 -8.19 -32.12 11.53
C GLY A 328 -7.06 -31.47 12.30
N ASP A 329 -6.19 -32.31 12.83
CA ASP A 329 -5.01 -31.89 13.57
C ASP A 329 -3.76 -32.58 13.03
N VAL A 330 -2.61 -31.92 13.10
CA VAL A 330 -1.32 -32.55 12.88
C VAL A 330 -0.76 -32.98 14.22
N ASN A 331 -0.62 -34.28 14.42
CA ASN A 331 -0.01 -34.90 15.59
C ASN A 331 1.43 -35.35 15.31
N PHE A 332 2.21 -35.50 16.37
CA PHE A 332 3.62 -35.86 16.29
C PHE A 332 4.07 -36.67 17.51
N THR A 333 5.19 -37.36 17.35
CA THR A 333 5.92 -37.99 18.45
C THR A 333 7.35 -37.44 18.49
N LEU A 334 7.96 -37.40 19.70
CA LEU A 334 9.36 -37.03 19.89
C LEU A 334 10.22 -38.27 20.01
N ASP A 335 11.47 -38.22 19.54
CA ASP A 335 12.48 -39.24 19.80
C ASP A 335 13.14 -39.07 21.20
N GLU A 336 14.09 -39.93 21.50
CA GLU A 336 14.84 -39.91 22.79
C GLU A 336 15.66 -38.62 22.99
N ASN A 337 15.94 -37.89 21.92
CA ASN A 337 16.68 -36.62 21.93
C ASN A 337 15.76 -35.38 21.94
N GLY A 338 14.43 -35.58 21.90
CA GLY A 338 13.45 -34.52 21.90
C GLY A 338 13.17 -33.92 20.52
N TYR A 339 13.66 -34.53 19.43
CA TYR A 339 13.33 -34.12 18.06
C TYR A 339 12.02 -34.75 17.58
N ILE A 340 11.30 -34.07 16.65
CA ILE A 340 10.10 -34.62 16.05
C ILE A 340 10.49 -35.81 15.17
N TYR A 341 10.01 -36.99 15.55
CA TYR A 341 10.33 -38.26 14.89
C TYR A 341 9.32 -38.66 13.85
N ASP A 342 8.02 -38.51 14.13
CA ASP A 342 6.93 -38.84 13.21
C ASP A 342 5.81 -37.82 13.28
N THR A 343 5.11 -37.63 12.15
CA THR A 343 4.00 -36.68 12.04
C THR A 343 2.90 -37.29 11.18
N TRP A 344 1.64 -37.13 11.60
CA TRP A 344 0.48 -37.58 10.85
C TRP A 344 -0.68 -36.60 10.95
N PHE A 345 -1.54 -36.61 9.94
CA PHE A 345 -2.78 -35.86 9.97
C PHE A 345 -3.88 -36.76 10.57
N GLU A 346 -4.57 -36.24 11.57
CA GLU A 346 -5.73 -36.88 12.20
C GLU A 346 -7.00 -36.11 11.78
N PRO A 347 -7.89 -36.71 10.99
CA PRO A 347 -9.16 -36.08 10.62
C PRO A 347 -10.00 -35.79 11.86
N GLY A 348 -10.57 -34.59 11.93
CA GLY A 348 -11.39 -34.14 13.05
C GLY A 348 -12.65 -33.43 12.59
N GLY A 349 -13.43 -32.93 13.55
CA GLY A 349 -14.65 -32.17 13.30
C GLY A 349 -14.41 -30.65 13.33
N GLN A 350 -15.51 -29.89 13.52
CA GLN A 350 -15.49 -28.42 13.50
C GLN A 350 -14.61 -27.75 14.56
N ASN A 351 -14.17 -28.47 15.59
CA ASN A 351 -13.28 -27.96 16.64
C ASN A 351 -11.79 -28.23 16.35
N SER A 352 -11.46 -28.77 15.19
CA SER A 352 -10.08 -29.01 14.77
C SER A 352 -9.34 -27.72 14.48
N ILE A 353 -8.04 -27.67 14.77
CA ILE A 353 -7.26 -26.44 14.63
C ILE A 353 -6.68 -26.23 13.23
N LEU A 354 -6.59 -27.28 12.39
CA LEU A 354 -6.09 -27.21 11.01
C LEU A 354 -7.22 -27.35 10.00
N SER A 355 -7.36 -26.35 9.12
CA SER A 355 -8.15 -26.39 7.89
C SER A 355 -7.21 -26.48 6.68
N TRP A 356 -7.49 -27.37 5.74
CA TRP A 356 -6.61 -27.62 4.60
C TRP A 356 -7.39 -27.66 3.27
N TRP A 357 -6.99 -26.81 2.32
CA TRP A 357 -7.60 -26.64 0.99
C TRP A 357 -6.83 -27.34 -0.12
N GLY A 358 -5.58 -27.73 0.10
CA GLY A 358 -4.76 -28.47 -0.85
C GLY A 358 -5.17 -29.95 -0.95
N VAL A 359 -4.78 -30.61 -2.03
CA VAL A 359 -5.02 -32.04 -2.21
C VAL A 359 -3.98 -32.85 -1.43
N LEU A 360 -4.44 -33.81 -0.61
CA LEU A 360 -3.56 -34.75 0.09
C LEU A 360 -3.36 -36.03 -0.73
N LYS A 361 -2.09 -36.44 -0.83
CA LYS A 361 -1.67 -37.73 -1.43
C LYS A 361 -1.08 -38.60 -0.31
N ASN A 362 -1.69 -39.74 -0.05
CA ASN A 362 -1.29 -40.63 1.06
C ASN A 362 -1.28 -39.93 2.43
N GLY A 363 -2.26 -39.08 2.68
CA GLY A 363 -2.40 -38.34 3.94
C GLY A 363 -1.43 -37.16 4.12
N ARG A 364 -0.73 -36.73 3.07
CA ARG A 364 0.23 -35.63 3.08
C ARG A 364 0.06 -34.69 1.89
N PRO A 365 0.47 -33.42 1.98
CA PRO A 365 0.59 -32.53 0.83
C PRO A 365 1.55 -33.07 -0.22
N PHE A 366 1.45 -32.55 -1.45
CA PHE A 366 2.26 -33.02 -2.56
C PHE A 366 3.74 -32.71 -2.37
N GLN A 367 4.58 -33.76 -2.35
CA GLN A 367 6.00 -33.67 -2.00
C GLN A 367 6.89 -33.08 -3.11
N GLY A 368 6.35 -32.83 -4.31
CA GLY A 368 7.05 -32.14 -5.41
C GLY A 368 6.98 -30.62 -5.33
N HIS A 369 6.20 -30.06 -4.41
CA HIS A 369 6.06 -28.62 -4.18
C HIS A 369 6.90 -28.15 -2.99
N ASN A 370 7.17 -26.87 -2.93
CA ASN A 370 7.78 -26.21 -1.78
C ASN A 370 6.79 -25.24 -1.12
N TYR A 371 6.93 -25.07 0.18
CA TYR A 371 5.97 -24.37 1.00
C TYR A 371 6.63 -23.34 1.91
N VAL A 372 5.86 -22.36 2.34
CA VAL A 372 6.20 -21.40 3.39
C VAL A 372 5.16 -21.51 4.48
N VAL A 373 5.59 -21.54 5.73
CA VAL A 373 4.72 -21.45 6.90
C VAL A 373 4.96 -20.11 7.59
N GLY A 374 3.97 -19.22 7.49
CA GLY A 374 3.97 -17.90 8.12
C GLY A 374 3.23 -17.95 9.45
N CYS A 375 3.89 -17.53 10.54
CA CYS A 375 3.36 -17.64 11.89
C CYS A 375 3.08 -16.25 12.48
N ASP A 376 1.86 -16.06 12.96
CA ASP A 376 1.48 -15.00 13.90
C ASP A 376 1.29 -15.63 15.28
N ILE A 377 1.97 -15.11 16.30
CA ILE A 377 2.14 -15.79 17.60
C ILE A 377 1.43 -15.03 18.70
N SER A 378 0.49 -15.68 19.37
CA SER A 378 -0.16 -15.18 20.58
C SER A 378 0.37 -15.87 21.85
N ARG A 379 -0.03 -15.37 23.03
CA ARG A 379 0.38 -15.95 24.32
C ARG A 379 -0.42 -17.18 24.75
N GLY A 380 -1.38 -17.63 23.96
CA GLY A 380 -2.22 -18.79 24.28
C GLY A 380 -3.19 -18.58 25.46
N THR A 381 -3.61 -17.33 25.71
CA THR A 381 -4.50 -16.97 26.83
C THR A 381 -5.99 -16.97 26.46
N GLY A 382 -6.31 -17.34 25.22
CA GLY A 382 -7.67 -17.28 24.68
C GLY A 382 -8.10 -15.85 24.27
N THR A 383 -7.21 -14.87 24.27
CA THR A 383 -7.54 -13.49 23.91
C THR A 383 -7.43 -13.28 22.39
N SER A 384 -6.36 -13.74 21.75
CA SER A 384 -6.11 -13.74 20.30
C SER A 384 -5.59 -15.10 19.86
N ASN A 385 -5.61 -15.34 18.55
CA ASN A 385 -5.14 -16.61 17.98
C ASN A 385 -3.63 -16.61 17.77
N SER A 386 -3.01 -17.80 17.89
CA SER A 386 -1.79 -18.13 17.17
C SER A 386 -2.18 -18.78 15.84
N VAL A 387 -1.59 -18.34 14.74
CA VAL A 387 -1.95 -18.79 13.40
C VAL A 387 -0.72 -19.20 12.60
N ASN A 388 -0.79 -20.38 11.96
CA ASN A 388 0.13 -20.77 10.89
C ASN A 388 -0.61 -20.71 9.56
N ALA A 389 -0.16 -19.88 8.62
CA ALA A 389 -0.63 -19.85 7.25
C ALA A 389 0.37 -20.58 6.34
N VAL A 390 -0.10 -21.57 5.60
CA VAL A 390 0.71 -22.40 4.71
C VAL A 390 0.51 -21.98 3.26
N LEU A 391 1.55 -21.39 2.68
CA LEU A 391 1.59 -20.98 1.28
C LEU A 391 2.31 -22.03 0.43
N ASN A 392 1.65 -22.57 -0.57
CA ASN A 392 2.28 -23.37 -1.62
C ASN A 392 2.94 -22.42 -2.64
N VAL A 393 4.27 -22.45 -2.75
CA VAL A 393 5.02 -21.53 -3.62
C VAL A 393 4.88 -21.89 -5.11
N ASN A 394 4.52 -23.14 -5.43
CA ASN A 394 4.32 -23.58 -6.82
C ASN A 394 2.97 -23.13 -7.39
N THR A 395 1.90 -23.18 -6.58
CA THR A 395 0.54 -22.81 -7.01
C THR A 395 0.15 -21.40 -6.61
N ASN A 396 0.91 -20.79 -5.69
CA ASN A 396 0.61 -19.50 -5.05
C ASN A 396 -0.70 -19.49 -4.24
N GLU A 397 -1.08 -20.62 -3.68
CA GLU A 397 -2.30 -20.81 -2.91
C GLU A 397 -2.00 -20.90 -1.41
N ILE A 398 -2.84 -20.30 -0.59
CA ILE A 398 -2.89 -20.61 0.85
C ILE A 398 -3.64 -21.92 0.98
N GLU A 399 -2.90 -23.02 1.14
CA GLU A 399 -3.46 -24.37 1.22
C GLU A 399 -3.80 -24.81 2.63
N GLY A 400 -3.26 -24.15 3.67
CA GLY A 400 -3.51 -24.54 5.04
C GLY A 400 -3.55 -23.34 6.00
N LEU A 401 -4.45 -23.44 6.99
CA LEU A 401 -4.53 -22.53 8.14
C LEU A 401 -4.67 -23.35 9.42
N LEU A 402 -3.67 -23.26 10.31
CA LEU A 402 -3.75 -23.78 11.67
C LEU A 402 -4.03 -22.61 12.59
N VAL A 403 -5.14 -22.65 13.30
CA VAL A 403 -5.63 -21.53 14.14
C VAL A 403 -5.96 -22.04 15.54
N THR A 404 -5.35 -21.43 16.55
CA THR A 404 -5.60 -21.81 17.94
C THR A 404 -5.39 -20.64 18.90
N PRO A 405 -6.32 -20.39 19.86
CA PRO A 405 -6.16 -19.36 20.87
C PRO A 405 -5.54 -19.86 22.18
N PHE A 406 -5.32 -21.18 22.32
CA PHE A 406 -5.05 -21.79 23.63
C PHE A 406 -3.63 -22.38 23.78
N LEU A 407 -2.91 -22.63 22.69
CA LEU A 407 -1.54 -23.16 22.78
C LEU A 407 -0.58 -22.06 23.26
N LYS A 408 0.21 -22.39 24.27
CA LYS A 408 1.32 -21.53 24.72
C LYS A 408 2.41 -21.47 23.64
N ILE A 409 3.27 -20.46 23.73
CA ILE A 409 4.31 -20.21 22.71
C ILE A 409 5.16 -21.45 22.41
N PRO A 410 5.71 -22.19 23.39
CA PRO A 410 6.49 -23.41 23.11
C PRO A 410 5.65 -24.52 22.45
N GLU A 411 4.41 -24.74 22.92
CA GLU A 411 3.50 -25.74 22.36
C GLU A 411 3.10 -25.38 20.90
N PHE A 412 2.92 -24.09 20.62
CA PHE A 412 2.66 -23.61 19.28
C PHE A 412 3.89 -23.77 18.37
N ALA A 413 5.10 -23.57 18.88
CA ALA A 413 6.35 -23.86 18.17
C ALA A 413 6.45 -25.35 17.78
N GLU A 414 6.14 -26.26 18.71
CA GLU A 414 6.08 -27.71 18.43
C GLU A 414 5.09 -28.05 17.32
N LYS A 415 3.87 -27.48 17.40
CA LYS A 415 2.85 -27.67 16.35
C LYS A 415 3.27 -27.08 15.02
N SER A 416 3.96 -25.93 15.01
CA SER A 416 4.46 -25.29 13.80
C SER A 416 5.55 -26.13 13.12
N VAL A 417 6.50 -26.66 13.89
CA VAL A 417 7.52 -27.58 13.38
C VAL A 417 6.89 -28.89 12.92
N ALA A 418 5.97 -29.47 13.69
CA ALA A 418 5.24 -30.69 13.30
C ALA A 418 4.45 -30.48 12.00
N LEU A 419 3.83 -29.31 11.81
CA LEU A 419 3.16 -28.95 10.57
C LEU A 419 4.15 -28.88 9.40
N CYS A 420 5.31 -28.24 9.56
CA CYS A 420 6.37 -28.22 8.55
C CYS A 420 6.84 -29.64 8.18
N GLU A 421 7.06 -30.49 9.18
CA GLU A 421 7.48 -31.88 9.00
C GLU A 421 6.43 -32.74 8.29
N TRP A 422 5.14 -32.53 8.59
CA TRP A 422 4.03 -33.19 7.92
C TRP A 422 3.88 -32.74 6.47
N ILE A 423 4.04 -31.42 6.21
CA ILE A 423 3.98 -30.86 4.86
C ILE A 423 5.10 -31.46 4.00
N GLY A 424 6.33 -31.42 4.45
CA GLY A 424 7.49 -31.86 3.68
C GLY A 424 7.72 -30.98 2.44
N GLY A 425 8.01 -31.62 1.31
CA GLY A 425 8.31 -30.96 0.03
C GLY A 425 9.67 -31.34 -0.52
N ASN A 426 10.08 -30.79 -1.69
CA ASN A 426 11.44 -31.00 -2.20
C ASN A 426 12.51 -30.40 -1.26
N ILE A 427 12.17 -29.28 -0.64
CA ILE A 427 12.92 -28.62 0.42
C ILE A 427 11.93 -28.47 1.59
N PRO A 428 12.35 -28.68 2.84
CA PRO A 428 11.47 -28.42 3.99
C PRO A 428 10.83 -27.04 3.91
N PRO A 429 9.59 -26.84 4.38
CA PRO A 429 8.92 -25.55 4.38
C PRO A 429 9.77 -24.46 5.02
N LEU A 430 9.80 -23.27 4.43
CA LEU A 430 10.43 -22.13 5.08
C LEU A 430 9.54 -21.65 6.23
N LEU A 431 10.05 -21.68 7.45
CA LEU A 431 9.36 -21.18 8.62
C LEU A 431 9.71 -19.71 8.85
N ILE A 432 8.70 -18.84 8.86
CA ILE A 432 8.83 -17.41 9.12
C ILE A 432 7.81 -16.97 10.17
N TRP A 433 8.23 -16.17 11.14
CA TRP A 433 7.38 -15.69 12.23
C TRP A 433 7.65 -14.23 12.56
N GLU A 434 6.69 -13.58 13.23
CA GLU A 434 6.90 -12.26 13.80
C GLU A 434 7.73 -12.37 15.08
N GLU A 435 8.90 -11.71 15.09
CA GLU A 435 9.87 -11.78 16.20
C GLU A 435 9.43 -11.03 17.46
N ASN A 436 8.52 -10.06 17.34
CA ASN A 436 8.17 -9.15 18.42
C ASN A 436 7.60 -9.88 19.65
N GLY A 437 8.46 -10.11 20.66
CA GLY A 437 8.08 -10.76 21.91
C GLY A 437 7.98 -12.29 21.89
N ALA A 438 8.51 -12.95 20.86
CA ALA A 438 8.41 -14.40 20.64
C ALA A 438 9.78 -15.12 20.72
N SER A 439 10.66 -14.72 21.62
CA SER A 439 11.97 -15.41 21.81
C SER A 439 11.79 -16.89 22.18
N GLU A 440 10.83 -17.21 23.04
CA GLU A 440 10.50 -18.59 23.44
C GLU A 440 10.09 -19.48 22.25
N PHE A 441 9.50 -18.89 21.19
CA PHE A 441 9.17 -19.61 19.97
C PHE A 441 10.43 -20.07 19.24
N PHE A 442 11.38 -19.16 19.02
CA PHE A 442 12.64 -19.49 18.36
C PHE A 442 13.45 -20.51 19.17
N ASP A 443 13.57 -20.30 20.47
CA ASP A 443 14.33 -21.20 21.36
C ASP A 443 13.78 -22.63 21.23
N ARG A 444 12.45 -22.79 21.21
CA ARG A 444 11.83 -24.11 21.07
C ARG A 444 11.99 -24.70 19.66
N VAL A 445 11.90 -23.89 18.60
CA VAL A 445 12.16 -24.32 17.22
C VAL A 445 13.61 -24.80 17.05
N ASP A 446 14.57 -24.11 17.65
CA ASP A 446 16.00 -24.47 17.63
C ASP A 446 16.25 -25.76 18.40
N GLU A 447 15.65 -25.93 19.59
CA GLU A 447 15.69 -27.19 20.37
C GLU A 447 15.13 -28.38 19.58
N LEU A 448 14.08 -28.18 18.78
CA LEU A 448 13.52 -29.21 17.90
C LEU A 448 14.38 -29.50 16.66
N GLY A 449 15.46 -28.72 16.44
CA GLY A 449 16.42 -28.91 15.34
C GLY A 449 15.89 -28.53 13.97
N TYR A 450 14.85 -27.68 13.87
CA TYR A 450 14.34 -27.23 12.58
C TYR A 450 15.24 -26.13 11.99
N TYR A 451 15.66 -26.27 10.71
CA TYR A 451 16.75 -25.47 10.17
C TYR A 451 16.36 -24.54 9.02
N ASN A 452 15.23 -24.79 8.30
CA ASN A 452 14.84 -23.93 7.17
C ASN A 452 14.05 -22.71 7.66
N LEU A 453 14.78 -21.72 8.18
CA LEU A 453 14.25 -20.55 8.83
C LEU A 453 14.46 -19.30 7.97
N TYR A 454 13.49 -18.37 8.02
CA TYR A 454 13.62 -17.08 7.36
C TYR A 454 14.75 -16.26 7.96
N VAL A 455 15.67 -15.81 7.11
CA VAL A 455 16.83 -14.98 7.50
C VAL A 455 16.52 -13.53 7.22
N LYS A 456 16.63 -12.66 8.23
CA LYS A 456 16.46 -11.21 8.09
C LYS A 456 17.37 -10.65 7.02
N GLN A 457 16.82 -9.71 6.24
CA GLN A 457 17.53 -8.97 5.22
C GLN A 457 17.50 -7.48 5.56
N ASP A 458 18.55 -6.76 5.19
CA ASP A 458 18.54 -5.30 5.20
C ASP A 458 17.73 -4.76 4.01
N ARG A 459 17.58 -3.42 3.93
CA ARG A 459 16.84 -2.76 2.83
C ARG A 459 17.44 -3.00 1.44
N LEU A 460 18.66 -3.53 1.37
CA LEU A 460 19.36 -3.87 0.13
C LEU A 460 19.31 -5.38 -0.17
N GLY A 461 18.54 -6.16 0.61
CA GLY A 461 18.41 -7.60 0.45
C GLY A 461 19.61 -8.41 0.95
N LYS A 462 20.57 -7.80 1.66
CA LYS A 462 21.67 -8.53 2.28
C LYS A 462 21.23 -9.24 3.55
N LYS A 463 21.52 -10.53 3.64
CA LYS A 463 21.24 -11.34 4.84
C LYS A 463 22.07 -10.87 6.03
N ASN A 464 21.46 -10.72 7.20
CA ASN A 464 22.16 -10.38 8.43
C ASN A 464 23.13 -11.51 8.83
N LYS A 465 24.37 -11.16 9.14
CA LYS A 465 25.43 -12.12 9.49
C LYS A 465 25.68 -12.27 10.99
N SER A 466 25.14 -11.38 11.83
CA SER A 466 25.38 -11.34 13.27
C SER A 466 24.13 -10.98 14.06
N GLY A 467 24.06 -11.39 15.31
CA GLY A 467 22.92 -11.17 16.20
C GLY A 467 21.74 -12.11 15.91
N ASN A 468 20.54 -11.76 16.40
CA ASN A 468 19.32 -12.50 16.08
C ASN A 468 18.98 -12.33 14.59
N LYS A 469 19.38 -13.29 13.75
CA LYS A 469 19.30 -13.27 12.30
C LYS A 469 18.02 -13.90 11.74
N TYR A 470 17.24 -14.58 12.55
CA TYR A 470 16.04 -15.31 12.14
C TYR A 470 14.73 -14.55 12.46
N GLY A 471 13.66 -14.97 11.82
CA GLY A 471 12.35 -14.35 11.98
C GLY A 471 12.20 -13.02 11.23
N TRP A 472 11.02 -12.44 11.27
CA TRP A 472 10.69 -11.15 10.67
C TRP A 472 10.34 -10.15 11.77
N ARG A 473 10.86 -8.93 11.70
CA ARG A 473 10.59 -7.89 12.69
C ARG A 473 9.55 -6.90 12.19
N SER A 474 8.44 -6.82 12.91
CA SER A 474 7.42 -5.80 12.68
C SER A 474 7.84 -4.46 13.25
N THR A 475 7.70 -3.42 12.45
CA THR A 475 7.80 -2.03 12.88
C THR A 475 6.55 -1.29 12.46
N SER A 476 6.02 -0.47 13.38
CA SER A 476 4.83 0.34 13.14
C SER A 476 5.18 1.69 12.54
N GLY A 477 4.19 2.34 11.90
CA GLY A 477 4.30 3.68 11.29
C GLY A 477 4.16 3.65 9.78
N PRO A 478 4.07 4.83 9.12
CA PRO A 478 3.78 4.94 7.69
C PRO A 478 4.80 4.28 6.76
N ASN A 479 6.04 4.13 7.22
CA ASN A 479 7.13 3.45 6.53
C ASN A 479 7.58 2.19 7.28
N GLY A 480 6.72 1.63 8.13
CA GLY A 480 7.02 0.44 8.91
C GLY A 480 6.96 -0.84 8.06
N THR A 481 7.69 -1.85 8.50
CA THR A 481 7.73 -3.17 7.81
C THR A 481 6.36 -3.86 7.80
N LYS A 482 5.47 -3.59 8.77
CA LYS A 482 4.08 -4.06 8.77
C LYS A 482 3.32 -3.52 7.55
N VAL A 483 3.47 -2.23 7.26
CA VAL A 483 2.84 -1.60 6.08
C VAL A 483 3.39 -2.19 4.78
N GLU A 484 4.68 -2.49 4.73
CA GLU A 484 5.32 -3.10 3.56
C GLU A 484 4.73 -4.47 3.22
N ILE A 485 4.63 -5.39 4.21
CA ILE A 485 4.10 -6.74 3.95
C ILE A 485 2.62 -6.73 3.60
N PHE A 486 1.83 -5.84 4.21
CA PHE A 486 0.40 -5.71 3.88
C PHE A 486 0.17 -5.10 2.49
N ASN A 487 0.99 -4.13 2.07
CA ASN A 487 0.95 -3.63 0.69
C ASN A 487 1.35 -4.72 -0.33
N SER A 488 2.32 -5.57 0.02
CA SER A 488 2.70 -6.73 -0.80
C SER A 488 1.57 -7.74 -0.89
N LEU A 489 0.89 -8.02 0.22
CA LEU A 489 -0.28 -8.90 0.27
C LEU A 489 -1.43 -8.36 -0.60
N ASP A 490 -1.80 -7.09 -0.43
CA ASP A 490 -2.85 -6.43 -1.22
C ASP A 490 -2.57 -6.55 -2.72
N SER A 491 -1.33 -6.26 -3.12
CA SER A 491 -0.90 -6.38 -4.52
C SER A 491 -1.00 -7.82 -5.03
N ALA A 492 -0.59 -8.81 -4.24
CA ALA A 492 -0.63 -10.23 -4.62
C ALA A 492 -2.08 -10.77 -4.75
N LEU A 493 -2.98 -10.32 -3.87
CA LEU A 493 -4.41 -10.66 -3.95
C LEU A 493 -5.08 -10.06 -5.19
N HIS A 494 -4.74 -8.82 -5.53
CA HIS A 494 -5.21 -8.20 -6.78
C HIS A 494 -4.70 -8.95 -8.02
N GLU A 495 -3.45 -9.42 -8.01
CA GLU A 495 -2.91 -10.26 -9.10
C GLU A 495 -3.65 -11.60 -9.20
N GLY A 496 -4.01 -12.24 -8.08
CA GLY A 496 -4.78 -13.49 -8.03
C GLY A 496 -6.20 -13.40 -8.58
N LEU A 497 -6.74 -12.18 -8.78
CA LEU A 497 -8.03 -11.95 -9.43
C LEU A 497 -7.94 -11.78 -10.94
N LYS A 498 -6.74 -11.65 -11.52
CA LYS A 498 -6.53 -11.49 -12.97
C LYS A 498 -6.49 -12.85 -13.66
N GLU A 499 -7.01 -12.92 -14.89
CA GLU A 499 -6.86 -14.12 -15.72
C GLU A 499 -5.40 -14.40 -16.09
N LYS A 500 -4.61 -13.34 -16.28
CA LYS A 500 -3.18 -13.41 -16.57
C LYS A 500 -2.41 -12.52 -15.61
N PRO A 501 -1.92 -13.07 -14.50
CA PRO A 501 -1.10 -12.31 -13.54
C PRO A 501 0.20 -11.82 -14.17
N ASN A 502 0.57 -10.57 -13.92
CA ASN A 502 1.85 -9.99 -14.33
C ASN A 502 2.95 -10.22 -13.28
N PHE A 503 2.55 -10.40 -12.03
CA PHE A 503 3.42 -10.62 -10.87
C PHE A 503 2.98 -11.88 -10.13
N SER A 504 3.68 -12.23 -9.08
CA SER A 504 3.31 -13.39 -8.25
C SER A 504 1.92 -13.21 -7.62
N PRO A 505 0.89 -13.93 -8.08
CA PRO A 505 -0.45 -13.86 -7.50
C PRO A 505 -0.50 -14.52 -6.13
N LEU A 506 -1.59 -14.32 -5.39
CA LEU A 506 -1.94 -15.09 -4.20
C LEU A 506 -3.41 -15.47 -4.26
N TYR A 507 -3.69 -16.74 -3.99
CA TYR A 507 -5.04 -17.28 -3.95
C TYR A 507 -5.41 -17.66 -2.51
N LEU A 508 -6.58 -17.21 -2.08
CA LEU A 508 -7.09 -17.37 -0.72
C LEU A 508 -8.53 -17.84 -0.78
N TYR A 509 -8.86 -18.85 0.01
CA TYR A 509 -10.16 -19.52 -0.01
C TYR A 509 -10.92 -19.46 1.32
N ASP A 510 -10.29 -18.98 2.39
CA ASP A 510 -10.87 -18.92 3.74
C ASP A 510 -11.73 -17.68 3.98
N THR A 511 -13.00 -17.91 4.36
CA THR A 511 -13.96 -16.85 4.69
C THR A 511 -13.53 -16.01 5.87
N GLN A 512 -12.98 -16.63 6.92
CA GLN A 512 -12.62 -15.92 8.15
C GLN A 512 -11.44 -14.97 7.93
N THR A 513 -10.46 -15.38 7.16
CA THR A 513 -9.34 -14.49 6.78
C THR A 513 -9.84 -13.27 6.00
N ILE A 514 -10.81 -13.45 5.08
CA ILE A 514 -11.39 -12.31 4.33
C ILE A 514 -12.19 -11.40 5.28
N ASN A 515 -12.93 -11.96 6.23
CA ASN A 515 -13.66 -11.17 7.24
C ASN A 515 -12.69 -10.37 8.13
N GLU A 516 -11.55 -10.97 8.53
CA GLU A 516 -10.50 -10.23 9.24
C GLU A 516 -9.90 -9.12 8.38
N MET A 517 -9.71 -9.36 7.08
CA MET A 517 -9.20 -8.34 6.16
C MET A 517 -10.10 -7.12 6.05
N GLU A 518 -11.42 -7.25 6.22
CA GLU A 518 -12.35 -6.12 6.29
C GLU A 518 -12.12 -5.23 7.51
N SER A 519 -11.57 -5.79 8.55
CA SER A 519 -11.36 -5.09 9.82
C SER A 519 -10.05 -4.30 9.89
N TYR A 520 -9.12 -4.51 8.96
CA TYR A 520 -7.89 -3.73 8.92
C TYR A 520 -8.15 -2.31 8.45
N VAL A 521 -7.78 -1.37 9.30
CA VAL A 521 -7.97 0.06 9.07
C VAL A 521 -6.65 0.81 9.15
N TRP A 522 -6.62 1.96 8.48
CA TRP A 522 -5.59 2.94 8.71
C TRP A 522 -5.95 3.79 9.92
N PHE A 523 -5.16 3.69 10.97
CA PHE A 523 -5.30 4.50 12.15
C PHE A 523 -3.97 5.15 12.52
N GLU A 524 -3.93 6.48 12.60
CA GLU A 524 -2.72 7.25 12.93
C GLU A 524 -1.47 6.89 12.09
N GLY A 525 -1.66 6.57 10.80
CA GLY A 525 -0.55 6.17 9.90
C GLY A 525 -0.01 4.77 10.13
N LYS A 526 -0.72 3.92 10.89
CA LYS A 526 -0.44 2.52 11.11
C LYS A 526 -1.57 1.67 10.57
N ILE A 527 -1.27 0.41 10.26
CA ILE A 527 -2.31 -0.58 10.02
C ILE A 527 -2.70 -1.17 11.37
N ASP A 528 -3.97 -1.05 11.71
CA ASP A 528 -4.55 -1.55 12.95
C ASP A 528 -5.88 -2.24 12.68
N ILE A 529 -6.46 -2.87 13.68
CA ILE A 529 -7.78 -3.50 13.60
C ILE A 529 -8.83 -2.51 14.09
N GLY A 530 -9.82 -2.25 13.26
CA GLY A 530 -10.93 -1.36 13.59
C GLY A 530 -11.84 -1.92 14.68
N PRO A 531 -12.54 -1.06 15.45
CA PRO A 531 -13.40 -1.49 16.57
C PRO A 531 -14.56 -2.43 16.16
N ALA A 532 -14.96 -2.42 14.89
CA ALA A 532 -16.01 -3.28 14.36
C ALA A 532 -15.60 -4.76 14.22
N ALA A 533 -14.32 -5.08 14.27
CA ALA A 533 -13.80 -6.43 14.08
C ALA A 533 -14.05 -7.39 15.25
N MET A 534 -14.49 -6.89 16.38
CA MET A 534 -14.60 -7.68 17.63
C MET A 534 -15.75 -8.69 17.64
N GLN A 535 -16.54 -8.85 16.56
CA GLN A 535 -17.86 -9.49 16.69
C GLN A 535 -18.01 -10.90 16.12
N THR A 536 -17.03 -11.46 15.40
CA THR A 536 -17.24 -12.73 14.66
C THR A 536 -16.08 -13.71 14.68
N GLU A 537 -15.50 -13.98 15.86
CA GLU A 537 -14.43 -14.97 15.97
C GLU A 537 -15.02 -16.37 16.21
N THR A 538 -14.60 -17.37 15.39
CA THR A 538 -15.13 -18.75 15.44
C THR A 538 -14.17 -19.73 16.12
N SER A 539 -12.92 -19.35 16.37
CA SER A 539 -11.88 -20.23 16.96
C SER A 539 -11.97 -20.41 18.47
N GLY A 540 -12.87 -19.67 19.13
CA GLY A 540 -12.99 -19.60 20.59
C GLY A 540 -12.13 -18.48 21.22
N ALA A 541 -11.42 -17.66 20.46
CA ALA A 541 -10.78 -16.44 20.97
C ALA A 541 -11.83 -15.38 21.33
N LYS A 542 -11.49 -14.50 22.29
CA LYS A 542 -12.41 -13.45 22.76
C LYS A 542 -12.67 -12.37 21.73
N ALA A 543 -11.69 -12.13 20.84
CA ALA A 543 -11.78 -11.12 19.80
C ALA A 543 -10.89 -11.48 18.60
N SER A 544 -11.28 -11.06 17.41
CA SER A 544 -10.38 -11.10 16.25
C SER A 544 -9.41 -9.92 16.33
N HIS A 545 -8.12 -10.20 16.24
CA HIS A 545 -7.05 -9.21 16.17
C HIS A 545 -6.38 -9.17 14.79
N GLY A 546 -6.98 -9.81 13.78
CA GLY A 546 -6.42 -9.89 12.43
C GLY A 546 -5.29 -10.91 12.30
N ASP A 547 -5.28 -11.90 13.17
CA ASP A 547 -4.20 -12.88 13.32
C ASP A 547 -4.00 -13.70 12.02
N ARG A 548 -5.11 -14.12 11.36
CA ARG A 548 -5.06 -14.87 10.09
C ARG A 548 -4.51 -14.01 8.95
N GLY A 549 -4.99 -12.78 8.82
CA GLY A 549 -4.49 -11.85 7.80
C GLY A 549 -3.02 -11.52 7.97
N THR A 550 -2.54 -11.38 9.22
CA THR A 550 -1.13 -11.17 9.55
C THR A 550 -0.30 -12.40 9.17
N ALA A 551 -0.72 -13.61 9.55
CA ALA A 551 -0.01 -14.85 9.20
C ALA A 551 0.09 -15.05 7.68
N VAL A 552 -0.98 -14.75 6.92
CA VAL A 552 -0.97 -14.79 5.44
C VAL A 552 0.01 -13.76 4.87
N ALA A 553 0.06 -12.54 5.41
CA ALA A 553 1.02 -11.51 4.98
C ALA A 553 2.48 -11.93 5.24
N ILE A 554 2.73 -12.56 6.39
CA ILE A 554 4.04 -13.12 6.76
C ILE A 554 4.41 -14.28 5.82
N ALA A 555 3.49 -15.21 5.51
CA ALA A 555 3.73 -16.29 4.56
C ALA A 555 4.06 -15.74 3.15
N ASN A 556 3.32 -14.72 2.70
CA ASN A 556 3.59 -14.04 1.44
C ASN A 556 5.00 -13.38 1.41
N LYS A 557 5.48 -12.85 2.53
CA LYS A 557 6.85 -12.33 2.66
C LYS A 557 7.89 -13.45 2.59
N GLY A 558 7.62 -14.59 3.22
CA GLY A 558 8.54 -15.73 3.24
C GLY A 558 8.85 -16.31 1.86
N ARG A 559 7.92 -16.22 0.89
CA ARG A 559 8.18 -16.73 -0.47
C ARG A 559 9.33 -16.04 -1.21
N GLU A 560 9.79 -14.89 -0.75
CA GLU A 560 10.99 -14.24 -1.30
C GLU A 560 12.27 -15.09 -1.10
N GLN A 561 12.27 -15.98 -0.09
CA GLN A 561 13.42 -16.83 0.23
C GLN A 561 13.19 -18.31 -0.08
N GLN A 562 11.98 -18.72 -0.48
CA GLN A 562 11.65 -20.11 -0.85
C GLN A 562 11.38 -20.19 -2.35
N GLN A 563 12.14 -21.02 -3.05
CA GLN A 563 11.93 -21.27 -4.48
C GLN A 563 10.82 -22.29 -4.72
N PRO A 564 10.09 -22.23 -5.84
CA PRO A 564 9.17 -23.28 -6.23
C PRO A 564 9.87 -24.64 -6.29
N GLY A 565 9.14 -25.70 -5.95
CA GLY A 565 9.61 -27.08 -6.09
C GLY A 565 9.66 -27.52 -7.56
N THR A 566 10.28 -28.65 -7.82
CA THR A 566 10.49 -29.18 -9.18
C THR A 566 9.21 -29.69 -9.85
N GLY A 567 8.09 -29.78 -9.12
CA GLY A 567 6.86 -30.43 -9.58
C GLY A 567 6.94 -31.96 -9.64
N GLN A 568 8.08 -32.51 -9.22
CA GLN A 568 8.31 -33.96 -9.17
C GLN A 568 8.71 -34.38 -7.77
N GLU A 569 8.20 -35.49 -7.28
CA GLU A 569 8.64 -36.06 -6.01
C GLU A 569 10.10 -36.51 -6.16
N SER A 570 11.04 -35.81 -5.50
CA SER A 570 12.44 -36.20 -5.56
C SER A 570 12.68 -37.44 -4.68
N ARG A 571 13.40 -38.42 -5.22
CA ARG A 571 13.84 -39.61 -4.47
C ARG A 571 15.26 -39.49 -3.91
N PHE A 572 15.89 -38.31 -4.06
CA PHE A 572 17.26 -38.09 -3.64
C PHE A 572 17.31 -37.08 -2.50
N TYR A 573 17.56 -37.59 -1.32
CA TYR A 573 17.83 -36.80 -0.14
C TYR A 573 19.32 -36.92 0.20
N SER A 574 19.95 -35.84 0.73
CA SER A 574 21.30 -35.96 1.30
C SER A 574 21.27 -37.02 2.44
N GLU A 575 22.27 -37.87 2.52
CA GLU A 575 22.30 -39.04 3.45
C GLU A 575 22.01 -38.71 4.92
N ASN A 576 22.25 -37.49 5.35
CA ASN A 576 21.99 -37.01 6.71
C ASN A 576 20.78 -36.07 6.82
N SER A 577 20.00 -35.89 5.74
CA SER A 577 18.80 -35.05 5.79
C SER A 577 17.67 -35.77 6.54
N TRP A 578 16.77 -35.00 7.12
CA TRP A 578 15.56 -35.51 7.75
C TRP A 578 14.74 -36.39 6.78
N ALA A 579 14.63 -35.96 5.53
CA ALA A 579 13.93 -36.71 4.49
C ALA A 579 14.57 -38.07 4.21
N ALA A 580 15.91 -38.19 4.23
CA ALA A 580 16.61 -39.48 4.08
C ALA A 580 16.36 -40.42 5.29
N ARG A 581 16.33 -39.87 6.51
CA ARG A 581 16.02 -40.63 7.74
C ARG A 581 14.58 -41.16 7.68
N ARG A 582 13.66 -40.38 7.18
CA ARG A 582 12.26 -40.75 7.01
C ARG A 582 12.07 -41.81 5.96
N GLU A 583 12.68 -41.64 4.78
CA GLU A 583 12.62 -42.68 3.73
C GLU A 583 13.23 -43.99 4.21
N ALA A 584 14.29 -43.92 5.01
CA ALA A 584 14.89 -45.10 5.64
C ALA A 584 13.93 -45.77 6.64
N LYS A 585 13.11 -44.99 7.37
CA LYS A 585 12.06 -45.50 8.26
C LYS A 585 10.93 -46.15 7.46
N ASP A 586 10.40 -45.44 6.48
CA ASP A 586 9.31 -45.95 5.62
C ASP A 586 9.72 -47.26 4.93
N ARG A 587 10.95 -47.37 4.43
CA ARG A 587 11.50 -48.60 3.88
C ARG A 587 11.64 -49.71 4.94
N LYS A 588 11.94 -49.39 6.20
CA LYS A 588 11.97 -50.39 7.29
C LYS A 588 10.56 -50.90 7.61
N GLU A 589 9.58 -50.00 7.67
CA GLU A 589 8.17 -50.38 7.91
C GLU A 589 7.58 -51.20 6.75
N GLU A 590 7.86 -50.83 5.50
CA GLU A 590 7.48 -51.65 4.35
C GLU A 590 8.11 -53.05 4.37
N LYS A 591 9.40 -53.15 4.72
CA LYS A 591 10.08 -54.43 4.92
C LYS A 591 9.48 -55.26 6.07
N GLN A 592 9.08 -54.62 7.17
CA GLN A 592 8.42 -55.32 8.28
C GLN A 592 7.02 -55.79 7.89
N LYS A 593 6.26 -54.99 7.13
CA LYS A 593 4.94 -55.37 6.60
C LYS A 593 5.04 -56.47 5.55
N SER A 594 6.07 -56.49 4.74
CA SER A 594 6.32 -57.56 3.74
C SER A 594 6.79 -58.86 4.41
N ASN A 595 7.65 -58.80 5.42
CA ASN A 595 8.08 -59.96 6.18
C ASN A 595 6.97 -60.54 7.06
N GLY A 596 6.04 -59.71 7.59
CA GLY A 596 4.88 -60.19 8.34
C GLY A 596 3.85 -60.94 7.48
N LYS A 597 3.82 -60.72 6.14
CA LYS A 597 2.96 -61.47 5.21
C LYS A 597 3.51 -62.82 4.80
N GLN A 598 4.80 -63.11 5.04
CA GLN A 598 5.43 -64.40 4.72
C GLN A 598 5.24 -65.47 5.80
N TRP A 599 4.65 -65.14 6.95
CA TRP A 599 4.41 -66.09 8.04
C TRP A 599 2.98 -66.62 8.09
N TRP A 600 2.13 -66.28 7.11
CA TRP A 600 0.73 -66.72 7.02
C TRP A 600 0.34 -67.28 5.63
N ASN A 601 1.28 -67.98 4.95
CA ASN A 601 0.98 -68.87 3.83
C ASN A 601 1.56 -70.25 4.07
#